data_c34a4731e55adc2f0792564b20e28097
#
_entry.id   c34a4731e55adc2f0792564b20e28097
#
_cell.length_a   1.000
_cell.length_b   1.000
_cell.length_c   1.000
_cell.angle_alpha   90.00
_cell.angle_beta   90.00
_cell.angle_gamma   90.00
#
_symmetry.space_group_name_H-M   'P 1'
#
loop_
_entity.id
_entity.type
_entity.pdbx_description
1 polymer ?
#
loop_
_entity_poly.entity_id
_entity_poly.type
_entity_poly.pdbx_seq_one_letter_code
_entity_poly.pdbx_strand_id
1 'polypeptide(L)'
;MQYETKILTTKYQKPDAYGALSMPVYYTAAFEFESAKAMGDAFCGRSMAPSYARIANPTVTYLEERVRQLTGATSVTALNTGMAAIHYALTAVSAAGLNIVASKHLFGNSVSLLRDTLGTFGVEVRFADFTNTDEVVALIDDKTAALFFEIITNPQLFVADIRQLSELAHAKGVPLIADTTIVPFPAFHAVDFGVDIEVVSSTKYISGGGTGLGGLLIDYGKFDWSRSPSPALQQRTKRVGNTLAFTARVKTELVTNLGALMTPQVAYMETLGLDTLDIRFRRQAETTFWLARQCQQLPEIKRVNYTGLKDNPFHELSERQFGPLPGAVFTIDLASKEAAWAFIDRLQIIRRATNLFDRKSLAIHPASTIFGLFTPEQCAAMSVPDTTVRLSIGLEAGEDLLEDIKQAVKY
;
A
#
# COMPACT_ATOMS: atom_id res chain seq x y z
N MET A 1 2.56 -23.33 -9.82
CA MET A 1 3.02 -23.49 -8.42
C MET A 1 2.09 -22.64 -7.58
N GLN A 2 1.54 -23.17 -6.51
CA GLN A 2 0.67 -22.45 -5.58
C GLN A 2 1.46 -21.35 -4.86
N TYR A 3 0.78 -20.29 -4.43
CA TYR A 3 1.43 -19.13 -3.85
C TYR A 3 2.24 -19.46 -2.59
N GLU A 4 1.70 -20.29 -1.71
CA GLU A 4 2.35 -20.73 -0.45
C GLU A 4 3.70 -21.43 -0.72
N THR A 5 3.77 -22.21 -1.77
CA THR A 5 5.02 -22.83 -2.18
C THR A 5 5.95 -21.85 -2.86
N LYS A 6 5.39 -20.97 -3.73
CA LYS A 6 6.16 -19.97 -4.47
C LYS A 6 6.86 -19.02 -3.51
N ILE A 7 6.17 -18.57 -2.45
CA ILE A 7 6.72 -17.64 -1.47
C ILE A 7 7.93 -18.22 -0.71
N LEU A 8 7.92 -19.51 -0.43
CA LEU A 8 8.98 -20.19 0.32
C LEU A 8 10.14 -20.69 -0.57
N THR A 9 9.93 -20.80 -1.87
CA THR A 9 10.91 -21.38 -2.81
C THR A 9 11.56 -20.38 -3.74
N THR A 10 11.28 -19.10 -3.57
CA THR A 10 11.91 -18.01 -4.33
C THR A 10 13.43 -18.05 -4.15
N LYS A 11 14.15 -18.28 -5.24
CA LYS A 11 15.62 -18.39 -5.21
C LYS A 11 16.26 -17.03 -5.35
N TYR A 12 17.24 -16.75 -4.51
CA TYR A 12 18.13 -15.60 -4.68
C TYR A 12 19.30 -16.01 -5.60
N GLN A 13 19.59 -15.16 -6.58
CA GLN A 13 20.61 -15.47 -7.60
C GLN A 13 22.05 -15.48 -7.08
N LYS A 14 22.30 -14.85 -5.93
CA LYS A 14 23.60 -14.87 -5.25
C LYS A 14 23.42 -15.53 -3.88
N PRO A 15 23.62 -16.85 -3.79
CA PRO A 15 23.53 -17.54 -2.50
C PRO A 15 24.59 -16.98 -1.53
N ASP A 16 24.26 -17.02 -0.24
CA ASP A 16 25.22 -16.73 0.81
C ASP A 16 26.47 -17.63 0.71
N ALA A 17 27.65 -17.06 1.01
CA ALA A 17 28.92 -17.78 0.91
C ALA A 17 28.99 -19.06 1.79
N TYR A 18 28.20 -19.11 2.86
CA TYR A 18 28.12 -20.25 3.78
C TYR A 18 26.91 -21.14 3.55
N GLY A 19 26.07 -20.82 2.55
CA GLY A 19 24.86 -21.58 2.22
C GLY A 19 23.74 -21.41 3.24
N ALA A 20 23.65 -20.26 3.89
CA ALA A 20 22.57 -19.96 4.83
C ALA A 20 21.19 -20.10 4.15
N LEU A 21 20.28 -20.84 4.79
CA LEU A 21 18.92 -21.02 4.28
C LEU A 21 18.09 -19.73 4.33
N SER A 22 18.27 -18.94 5.37
CA SER A 22 17.70 -17.60 5.49
C SER A 22 18.74 -16.56 5.10
N MET A 23 18.33 -15.51 4.37
CA MET A 23 19.24 -14.44 3.96
C MET A 23 19.86 -13.77 5.17
N PRO A 24 21.20 -13.66 5.28
CA PRO A 24 21.87 -12.95 6.36
C PRO A 24 21.54 -11.44 6.35
N VAL A 25 21.68 -10.82 7.53
CA VAL A 25 21.55 -9.38 7.66
C VAL A 25 22.90 -8.70 7.41
N TYR A 26 23.07 -8.07 6.26
CA TYR A 26 24.26 -7.30 5.91
C TYR A 26 24.18 -5.90 6.50
N TYR A 27 24.65 -5.74 7.74
CA TYR A 27 24.62 -4.47 8.47
C TYR A 27 25.93 -3.70 8.27
N THR A 28 26.09 -3.16 7.06
CA THR A 28 27.25 -2.34 6.70
C THR A 28 26.85 -1.18 5.81
N ALA A 29 27.58 -0.07 5.86
CA ALA A 29 27.36 1.08 4.98
C ALA A 29 28.09 0.95 3.64
N ALA A 30 29.28 0.30 3.60
CA ALA A 30 30.14 0.23 2.43
C ALA A 30 30.60 -1.20 2.16
N PHE A 31 31.00 -1.47 0.92
CA PHE A 31 31.50 -2.75 0.45
C PHE A 31 32.87 -2.56 -0.20
N GLU A 32 33.77 -3.51 0.02
CA GLU A 32 35.09 -3.53 -0.61
C GLU A 32 35.03 -4.15 -2.01
N PHE A 33 35.87 -3.67 -2.91
CA PHE A 33 36.00 -4.14 -4.27
C PHE A 33 37.38 -4.72 -4.54
N GLU A 34 37.47 -5.73 -5.38
CA GLU A 34 38.73 -6.36 -5.78
C GLU A 34 39.67 -5.42 -6.53
N SER A 35 39.15 -4.38 -7.17
CA SER A 35 39.92 -3.41 -7.93
C SER A 35 39.18 -2.07 -8.09
N ALA A 36 39.93 -0.99 -8.35
CA ALA A 36 39.38 0.31 -8.70
C ALA A 36 38.49 0.25 -9.96
N LYS A 37 38.78 -0.63 -10.92
CA LYS A 37 37.94 -0.86 -12.09
C LYS A 37 36.60 -1.46 -11.69
N ALA A 38 36.58 -2.50 -10.86
CA ALA A 38 35.36 -3.12 -10.38
C ALA A 38 34.48 -2.14 -9.59
N MET A 39 35.10 -1.29 -8.76
CA MET A 39 34.41 -0.20 -8.07
C MET A 39 33.80 0.79 -9.06
N GLY A 40 34.56 1.27 -10.06
CA GLY A 40 34.05 2.18 -11.08
C GLY A 40 32.91 1.58 -11.90
N ASP A 41 32.96 0.30 -12.21
CA ASP A 41 31.90 -0.40 -12.94
C ASP A 41 30.59 -0.49 -12.12
N ALA A 42 30.67 -0.72 -10.80
CA ALA A 42 29.52 -0.71 -9.90
C ALA A 42 28.88 0.69 -9.81
N PHE A 43 29.68 1.75 -9.63
CA PHE A 43 29.17 3.12 -9.55
C PHE A 43 28.57 3.63 -10.87
N CYS A 44 29.04 3.12 -12.00
CA CYS A 44 28.50 3.46 -13.33
C CYS A 44 27.34 2.56 -13.77
N GLY A 45 26.87 1.64 -12.91
CA GLY A 45 25.78 0.72 -13.24
C GLY A 45 26.13 -0.37 -14.26
N ARG A 46 27.42 -0.61 -14.51
CA ARG A 46 27.92 -1.69 -15.37
C ARG A 46 28.06 -3.02 -14.63
N SER A 47 27.95 -3.00 -13.31
CA SER A 47 27.94 -4.18 -12.41
C SER A 47 26.81 -4.05 -11.40
N MET A 48 26.23 -5.18 -11.01
CA MET A 48 25.21 -5.29 -9.95
C MET A 48 25.81 -5.48 -8.55
N ALA A 49 27.13 -5.31 -8.39
CA ALA A 49 27.76 -5.38 -7.09
C ALA A 49 27.27 -4.23 -6.19
N PRO A 50 26.96 -4.48 -4.91
CA PRO A 50 26.61 -3.41 -4.00
C PRO A 50 27.81 -2.48 -3.79
N SER A 51 27.58 -1.17 -3.90
CA SER A 51 28.62 -0.17 -3.72
C SER A 51 28.51 0.57 -2.39
N TYR A 52 27.32 0.93 -2.02
CA TYR A 52 27.00 1.64 -0.80
C TYR A 52 25.57 1.30 -0.37
N ALA A 53 25.36 1.03 0.91
CA ALA A 53 24.10 0.48 1.40
C ALA A 53 22.87 1.36 1.13
N ARG A 54 23.05 2.68 0.97
CA ARG A 54 21.97 3.58 0.55
C ARG A 54 21.51 3.30 -0.89
N ILE A 55 22.36 2.75 -1.74
CA ILE A 55 22.03 2.45 -3.16
C ILE A 55 21.55 1.00 -3.28
N ALA A 56 22.26 0.06 -2.66
CA ALA A 56 21.94 -1.36 -2.66
C ALA A 56 22.51 -2.05 -1.44
N ASN A 57 21.68 -2.81 -0.75
CA ASN A 57 22.06 -3.68 0.35
C ASN A 57 21.58 -5.11 0.06
N PRO A 58 22.40 -6.16 0.18
CA PRO A 58 22.00 -7.52 -0.18
C PRO A 58 20.75 -8.02 0.52
N THR A 59 20.54 -7.70 1.81
CA THR A 59 19.33 -8.10 2.56
C THR A 59 18.08 -7.40 2.02
N VAL A 60 18.18 -6.10 1.71
CA VAL A 60 17.07 -5.33 1.12
C VAL A 60 16.76 -5.83 -0.30
N THR A 61 17.80 -6.05 -1.11
CA THR A 61 17.66 -6.57 -2.48
C THR A 61 17.01 -7.97 -2.48
N TYR A 62 17.26 -8.79 -1.46
CA TYR A 62 16.60 -10.09 -1.31
C TYR A 62 15.09 -9.95 -1.12
N LEU A 63 14.63 -9.05 -0.25
CA LEU A 63 13.21 -8.75 -0.09
C LEU A 63 12.60 -8.22 -1.39
N GLU A 64 13.26 -7.24 -2.06
CA GLU A 64 12.83 -6.70 -3.35
C GLU A 64 12.65 -7.81 -4.40
N GLU A 65 13.62 -8.72 -4.52
CA GLU A 65 13.59 -9.81 -5.50
C GLU A 65 12.49 -10.83 -5.19
N ARG A 66 12.25 -11.14 -3.93
CA ARG A 66 11.14 -12.01 -3.52
C ARG A 66 9.79 -11.43 -3.92
N VAL A 67 9.55 -10.17 -3.58
CA VAL A 67 8.32 -9.47 -3.96
C VAL A 67 8.19 -9.38 -5.48
N ARG A 68 9.28 -9.06 -6.19
CA ARG A 68 9.32 -9.02 -7.65
C ARG A 68 8.87 -10.33 -8.29
N GLN A 69 9.37 -11.47 -7.79
CA GLN A 69 8.99 -12.78 -8.32
C GLN A 69 7.55 -13.15 -7.96
N LEU A 70 7.07 -12.77 -6.78
CA LEU A 70 5.70 -13.05 -6.34
C LEU A 70 4.66 -12.27 -7.14
N THR A 71 4.94 -11.01 -7.42
CA THR A 71 4.03 -10.09 -8.15
C THR A 71 4.18 -10.16 -9.67
N GLY A 72 5.29 -10.71 -10.17
CA GLY A 72 5.62 -10.67 -11.60
C GLY A 72 6.08 -9.29 -12.09
N ALA A 73 6.46 -8.41 -11.17
CA ALA A 73 6.91 -7.06 -11.48
C ALA A 73 8.24 -7.04 -12.24
N THR A 74 8.51 -5.97 -12.98
CA THR A 74 9.80 -5.67 -13.58
C THR A 74 10.82 -5.27 -12.52
N SER A 75 10.39 -4.45 -11.57
CA SER A 75 11.25 -3.98 -10.47
C SER A 75 10.44 -3.71 -9.21
N VAL A 76 11.10 -3.86 -8.07
CA VAL A 76 10.61 -3.45 -6.75
C VAL A 76 11.66 -2.55 -6.11
N THR A 77 11.22 -1.53 -5.39
CA THR A 77 12.07 -0.66 -4.57
C THR A 77 11.52 -0.65 -3.16
N ALA A 78 12.31 -1.14 -2.20
CA ALA A 78 11.95 -1.15 -0.79
C ALA A 78 12.38 0.17 -0.12
N LEU A 79 11.44 0.82 0.54
CA LEU A 79 11.57 2.12 1.17
C LEU A 79 11.22 2.03 2.68
N ASN A 80 11.62 3.03 3.45
CA ASN A 80 11.46 3.00 4.89
C ASN A 80 10.03 3.19 5.40
N THR A 81 9.09 3.62 4.54
CA THR A 81 7.67 3.79 4.89
C THR A 81 6.78 3.69 3.65
N GLY A 82 5.49 3.34 3.83
CA GLY A 82 4.49 3.43 2.78
C GLY A 82 4.36 4.85 2.23
N MET A 83 4.44 5.88 3.09
CA MET A 83 4.41 7.28 2.66
C MET A 83 5.60 7.65 1.75
N ALA A 84 6.78 7.09 2.00
CA ALA A 84 7.93 7.27 1.10
C ALA A 84 7.69 6.61 -0.26
N ALA A 85 7.03 5.44 -0.28
CA ALA A 85 6.68 4.76 -1.52
C ALA A 85 5.65 5.58 -2.34
N ILE A 86 4.61 6.13 -1.71
CA ILE A 86 3.65 7.05 -2.35
C ILE A 86 4.38 8.30 -2.86
N HIS A 87 5.20 8.94 -2.01
CA HIS A 87 5.94 10.14 -2.39
C HIS A 87 6.84 9.90 -3.61
N TYR A 88 7.59 8.80 -3.63
CA TYR A 88 8.49 8.50 -4.75
C TYR A 88 7.73 8.10 -6.02
N ALA A 89 6.62 7.38 -5.90
CA ALA A 89 5.76 7.07 -7.04
C ALA A 89 5.28 8.34 -7.72
N LEU A 90 4.72 9.27 -6.94
CA LEU A 90 4.13 10.51 -7.45
C LEU A 90 5.20 11.50 -7.93
N THR A 91 6.31 11.66 -7.21
CA THR A 91 7.42 12.52 -7.62
C THR A 91 8.11 12.02 -8.89
N ALA A 92 8.19 10.70 -9.08
CA ALA A 92 8.79 10.12 -10.28
C ALA A 92 8.02 10.49 -11.55
N VAL A 93 6.71 10.62 -11.50
CA VAL A 93 5.87 10.92 -12.67
C VAL A 93 5.60 12.40 -12.84
N SER A 94 5.63 13.20 -11.76
CA SER A 94 5.24 14.62 -11.78
C SER A 94 6.40 15.59 -11.98
N ALA A 95 6.05 16.84 -12.24
CA ALA A 95 6.94 18.00 -12.28
C ALA A 95 6.08 19.27 -12.03
N ALA A 96 6.73 20.39 -11.73
CA ALA A 96 6.05 21.69 -11.64
C ALA A 96 5.26 22.00 -12.93
N GLY A 97 4.02 22.41 -12.76
CA GLY A 97 3.09 22.71 -13.87
C GLY A 97 2.34 21.49 -14.44
N LEU A 98 2.61 20.28 -13.95
CA LEU A 98 1.81 19.09 -14.22
C LEU A 98 0.76 18.88 -13.11
N ASN A 99 -0.24 18.02 -13.38
CA ASN A 99 -1.24 17.67 -12.40
C ASN A 99 -1.31 16.15 -12.12
N ILE A 100 -1.87 15.81 -10.98
CA ILE A 100 -2.24 14.45 -10.57
C ILE A 100 -3.73 14.46 -10.28
N VAL A 101 -4.48 13.53 -10.87
CA VAL A 101 -5.86 13.26 -10.47
C VAL A 101 -5.82 12.18 -9.38
N ALA A 102 -6.32 12.52 -8.19
CA ALA A 102 -6.23 11.66 -7.02
C ALA A 102 -7.61 11.42 -6.39
N SER A 103 -7.80 10.26 -5.76
CA SER A 103 -9.02 9.98 -5.03
C SER A 103 -9.20 10.96 -3.85
N LYS A 104 -10.42 11.47 -3.67
CA LYS A 104 -10.78 12.29 -2.50
C LYS A 104 -10.91 11.45 -1.20
N HIS A 105 -10.98 10.13 -1.31
CA HIS A 105 -11.16 9.19 -0.20
C HIS A 105 -9.86 8.51 0.24
N LEU A 106 -8.71 9.15 0.06
CA LEU A 106 -7.41 8.64 0.47
C LEU A 106 -7.21 8.71 2.00
N PHE A 107 -6.26 7.93 2.49
CA PHE A 107 -5.71 8.08 3.84
C PHE A 107 -5.26 9.53 4.09
N GLY A 108 -5.55 10.07 5.28
CA GLY A 108 -5.35 11.49 5.58
C GLY A 108 -3.96 12.04 5.26
N ASN A 109 -2.90 11.27 5.57
CA ASN A 109 -1.53 11.71 5.24
C ASN A 109 -1.25 11.69 3.72
N SER A 110 -1.91 10.85 2.95
CA SER A 110 -1.79 10.86 1.48
C SER A 110 -2.43 12.13 0.90
N VAL A 111 -3.56 12.56 1.46
CA VAL A 111 -4.20 13.83 1.10
C VAL A 111 -3.28 15.01 1.43
N SER A 112 -2.70 15.04 2.63
CA SER A 112 -1.76 16.09 3.04
C SER A 112 -0.49 16.10 2.18
N LEU A 113 0.09 14.93 1.88
CA LEU A 113 1.25 14.81 0.97
C LEU A 113 0.95 15.45 -0.39
N LEU A 114 -0.20 15.11 -0.98
CA LEU A 114 -0.61 15.63 -2.28
C LEU A 114 -0.86 17.14 -2.22
N ARG A 115 -1.75 17.59 -1.33
CA ARG A 115 -2.20 18.98 -1.26
C ARG A 115 -1.12 19.91 -0.70
N ASP A 116 -0.53 19.52 0.44
CA ASP A 116 0.30 20.44 1.21
C ASP A 116 1.78 20.31 0.85
N THR A 117 2.27 19.11 0.51
CA THR A 117 3.69 18.90 0.18
C THR A 117 3.96 19.06 -1.31
N LEU A 118 3.33 18.23 -2.16
CA LEU A 118 3.58 18.30 -3.61
C LEU A 118 3.06 19.60 -4.23
N GLY A 119 1.97 20.14 -3.69
CA GLY A 119 1.46 21.45 -4.10
C GLY A 119 2.49 22.58 -3.96
N THR A 120 3.34 22.56 -2.91
CA THR A 120 4.40 23.56 -2.72
C THR A 120 5.52 23.46 -3.76
N PHE A 121 5.67 22.29 -4.41
CA PHE A 121 6.60 22.09 -5.52
C PHE A 121 5.97 22.33 -6.90
N GLY A 122 4.77 22.94 -6.93
CA GLY A 122 4.09 23.35 -8.17
C GLY A 122 3.38 22.23 -8.91
N VAL A 123 3.10 21.10 -8.23
CA VAL A 123 2.24 20.04 -8.75
C VAL A 123 0.79 20.36 -8.40
N GLU A 124 -0.08 20.51 -9.40
CA GLU A 124 -1.51 20.66 -9.19
C GLU A 124 -2.12 19.32 -8.80
N VAL A 125 -3.02 19.29 -7.79
CA VAL A 125 -3.75 18.09 -7.42
C VAL A 125 -5.25 18.31 -7.60
N ARG A 126 -5.88 17.41 -8.35
CA ARG A 126 -7.32 17.40 -8.63
C ARG A 126 -7.94 16.19 -7.95
N PHE A 127 -8.76 16.43 -6.94
CA PHE A 127 -9.43 15.36 -6.21
C PHE A 127 -10.76 15.01 -6.87
N ALA A 128 -11.01 13.69 -7.05
CA ALA A 128 -12.21 13.12 -7.64
C ALA A 128 -12.76 11.96 -6.82
N ASP A 129 -14.02 11.63 -7.02
CA ASP A 129 -14.59 10.37 -6.54
C ASP A 129 -14.24 9.23 -7.49
N PHE A 130 -13.33 8.33 -7.06
CA PHE A 130 -12.90 7.20 -7.90
C PHE A 130 -13.94 6.06 -7.96
N THR A 131 -15.06 6.19 -7.26
CA THR A 131 -16.23 5.33 -7.49
C THR A 131 -17.11 5.85 -8.65
N ASN A 132 -16.83 7.06 -9.14
CA ASN A 132 -17.47 7.70 -10.28
C ASN A 132 -16.43 7.99 -11.37
N THR A 133 -16.31 7.07 -12.31
CA THR A 133 -15.30 7.16 -13.40
C THR A 133 -15.48 8.39 -14.30
N ASP A 134 -16.70 8.89 -14.48
CA ASP A 134 -16.97 10.08 -15.30
C ASP A 134 -16.35 11.32 -14.66
N GLU A 135 -16.44 11.45 -13.33
CA GLU A 135 -15.79 12.53 -12.57
C GLU A 135 -14.26 12.49 -12.74
N VAL A 136 -13.68 11.30 -12.66
CA VAL A 136 -12.23 11.11 -12.85
C VAL A 136 -11.80 11.53 -14.26
N VAL A 137 -12.50 11.04 -15.29
CA VAL A 137 -12.17 11.31 -16.69
C VAL A 137 -12.29 12.79 -17.05
N ALA A 138 -13.28 13.48 -16.47
CA ALA A 138 -13.47 14.92 -16.70
C ALA A 138 -12.31 15.78 -16.20
N LEU A 139 -11.50 15.28 -15.26
CA LEU A 139 -10.33 15.97 -14.70
C LEU A 139 -9.02 15.67 -15.40
N ILE A 140 -9.01 14.73 -16.36
CA ILE A 140 -7.79 14.35 -17.11
C ILE A 140 -7.58 15.31 -18.28
N ASP A 141 -6.39 15.91 -18.35
CA ASP A 141 -5.92 16.72 -19.46
C ASP A 141 -4.51 16.32 -19.93
N ASP A 142 -3.93 17.08 -20.86
CA ASP A 142 -2.59 16.85 -21.42
C ASP A 142 -1.43 17.04 -20.44
N LYS A 143 -1.70 17.63 -19.26
CA LYS A 143 -0.76 17.81 -18.16
C LYS A 143 -0.93 16.76 -17.06
N THR A 144 -1.87 15.84 -17.18
CA THR A 144 -2.11 14.81 -16.17
C THR A 144 -0.99 13.78 -16.18
N ALA A 145 -0.23 13.74 -15.09
CA ALA A 145 0.94 12.89 -14.93
C ALA A 145 0.60 11.48 -14.42
N ALA A 146 -0.48 11.34 -13.65
CA ALA A 146 -0.96 10.06 -13.13
C ALA A 146 -2.39 10.14 -12.58
N LEU A 147 -3.06 8.99 -12.51
CA LEU A 147 -4.17 8.74 -11.59
C LEU A 147 -3.63 8.05 -10.34
N PHE A 148 -4.07 8.48 -9.15
CA PHE A 148 -3.67 7.89 -7.87
C PHE A 148 -4.84 7.61 -6.94
N PHE A 149 -4.96 6.38 -6.43
CA PHE A 149 -6.06 5.96 -5.56
C PHE A 149 -5.69 4.77 -4.67
N GLU A 150 -6.51 4.49 -3.65
CA GLU A 150 -6.50 3.26 -2.87
C GLU A 150 -7.53 2.29 -3.46
N ILE A 151 -7.18 1.01 -3.64
CA ILE A 151 -8.08 0.00 -4.24
C ILE A 151 -9.32 -0.28 -3.39
N ILE A 152 -9.16 -0.21 -2.06
CA ILE A 152 -10.22 -0.11 -1.06
C ILE A 152 -9.81 1.03 -0.13
N THR A 153 -10.67 2.02 0.05
CA THR A 153 -10.35 3.21 0.84
C THR A 153 -10.38 2.94 2.33
N ASN A 154 -9.56 3.66 3.10
CA ASN A 154 -9.50 3.56 4.55
C ASN A 154 -9.82 4.92 5.20
N PRO A 155 -10.89 5.06 6.02
CA PRO A 155 -11.70 3.97 6.62
C PRO A 155 -13.04 3.70 5.91
N GLN A 156 -13.36 4.39 4.82
CA GLN A 156 -14.67 4.36 4.18
C GLN A 156 -15.01 2.99 3.57
N LEU A 157 -14.00 2.21 3.19
CA LEU A 157 -14.11 0.91 2.50
C LEU A 157 -14.85 1.01 1.16
N PHE A 158 -14.70 2.13 0.46
CA PHE A 158 -15.17 2.28 -0.92
C PHE A 158 -14.25 1.53 -1.87
N VAL A 159 -14.83 0.94 -2.90
CA VAL A 159 -14.09 0.15 -3.90
C VAL A 159 -14.17 0.86 -5.25
N ALA A 160 -13.02 1.07 -5.88
CA ALA A 160 -12.93 1.59 -7.23
C ALA A 160 -12.97 0.44 -8.26
N ASP A 161 -13.60 0.66 -9.43
CA ASP A 161 -13.47 -0.29 -10.55
C ASP A 161 -12.11 -0.09 -11.24
N ILE A 162 -11.14 -0.90 -10.80
CA ILE A 162 -9.73 -0.76 -11.17
C ILE A 162 -9.53 -0.97 -12.67
N ARG A 163 -10.22 -1.97 -13.25
CA ARG A 163 -10.10 -2.26 -14.68
C ARG A 163 -10.66 -1.13 -15.53
N GLN A 164 -11.83 -0.62 -15.18
CA GLN A 164 -12.43 0.52 -15.88
C GLN A 164 -11.54 1.77 -15.79
N LEU A 165 -11.01 2.08 -14.60
CA LEU A 165 -10.08 3.20 -14.41
C LEU A 165 -8.82 3.02 -15.25
N SER A 166 -8.25 1.82 -15.30
CA SER A 166 -7.07 1.52 -16.10
C SER A 166 -7.32 1.74 -17.60
N GLU A 167 -8.40 1.20 -18.13
CA GLU A 167 -8.78 1.34 -19.55
C GLU A 167 -8.95 2.82 -19.93
N LEU A 168 -9.62 3.60 -19.10
CA LEU A 168 -9.84 5.03 -19.30
C LEU A 168 -8.53 5.84 -19.20
N ALA A 169 -7.69 5.57 -18.20
CA ALA A 169 -6.40 6.22 -18.02
C ALA A 169 -5.48 5.94 -19.21
N HIS A 170 -5.34 4.68 -19.61
CA HIS A 170 -4.47 4.27 -20.71
C HIS A 170 -4.93 4.83 -22.06
N ALA A 171 -6.25 4.93 -22.31
CA ALA A 171 -6.79 5.57 -23.51
C ALA A 171 -6.33 7.04 -23.60
N LYS A 172 -6.20 7.72 -22.46
CA LYS A 172 -5.69 9.10 -22.35
C LYS A 172 -4.16 9.20 -22.27
N GLY A 173 -3.43 8.08 -22.20
CA GLY A 173 -1.97 8.06 -22.04
C GLY A 173 -1.50 8.43 -20.65
N VAL A 174 -2.31 8.17 -19.63
CA VAL A 174 -2.03 8.45 -18.22
C VAL A 174 -1.79 7.15 -17.47
N PRO A 175 -0.72 7.01 -16.66
CA PRO A 175 -0.48 5.82 -15.86
C PRO A 175 -1.42 5.73 -14.67
N LEU A 176 -1.77 4.48 -14.30
CA LEU A 176 -2.55 4.17 -13.11
C LEU A 176 -1.64 3.75 -11.96
N ILE A 177 -1.63 4.52 -10.88
CA ILE A 177 -0.88 4.25 -9.66
C ILE A 177 -1.87 3.88 -8.55
N ALA A 178 -1.74 2.69 -7.96
CA ALA A 178 -2.65 2.19 -6.95
C ALA A 178 -1.94 1.86 -5.64
N ASP A 179 -2.51 2.29 -4.51
CA ASP A 179 -2.16 1.79 -3.19
C ASP A 179 -3.00 0.54 -2.90
N THR A 180 -2.33 -0.61 -2.79
CA THR A 180 -2.94 -1.92 -2.59
C THR A 180 -2.78 -2.45 -1.16
N THR A 181 -2.40 -1.60 -0.22
CA THR A 181 -2.09 -1.97 1.17
C THR A 181 -3.19 -2.81 1.84
N ILE A 182 -4.47 -2.58 1.50
CA ILE A 182 -5.60 -3.27 2.15
C ILE A 182 -5.78 -4.72 1.68
N VAL A 183 -5.45 -5.03 0.42
CA VAL A 183 -5.53 -6.40 -0.09
C VAL A 183 -4.16 -6.80 -0.63
N PRO A 184 -3.45 -7.72 0.06
CA PRO A 184 -2.09 -8.07 -0.32
C PRO A 184 -2.05 -8.94 -1.59
N PHE A 185 -0.92 -8.96 -2.26
CA PHE A 185 -0.70 -9.66 -3.54
C PHE A 185 -0.93 -11.19 -3.56
N PRO A 186 -1.10 -11.95 -2.46
CA PRO A 186 -1.66 -13.29 -2.53
C PRO A 186 -3.12 -13.33 -2.97
N ALA A 187 -3.88 -12.29 -2.65
CA ALA A 187 -5.32 -12.20 -2.94
C ALA A 187 -5.64 -11.26 -4.12
N PHE A 188 -4.73 -10.34 -4.46
CA PHE A 188 -4.93 -9.38 -5.53
C PHE A 188 -3.65 -9.16 -6.35
N HIS A 189 -3.71 -9.43 -7.65
CA HIS A 189 -2.62 -9.18 -8.59
C HIS A 189 -2.90 -7.91 -9.38
N ALA A 190 -2.34 -6.79 -8.94
CA ALA A 190 -2.61 -5.46 -9.48
C ALA A 190 -2.37 -5.34 -10.99
N VAL A 191 -1.36 -6.03 -11.51
CA VAL A 191 -1.01 -6.04 -12.94
C VAL A 191 -2.11 -6.65 -13.83
N ASP A 192 -2.91 -7.58 -13.31
CA ASP A 192 -4.00 -8.22 -14.07
C ASP A 192 -5.19 -7.27 -14.27
N PHE A 193 -5.23 -6.19 -13.48
CA PHE A 193 -6.24 -5.12 -13.56
C PHE A 193 -5.72 -3.87 -14.27
N GLY A 194 -4.49 -3.90 -14.81
CA GLY A 194 -3.90 -2.81 -15.56
C GLY A 194 -3.28 -1.71 -14.71
N VAL A 195 -2.97 -1.98 -13.43
CA VAL A 195 -2.16 -1.07 -12.60
C VAL A 195 -0.73 -1.06 -13.14
N ASP A 196 -0.19 0.13 -13.35
CA ASP A 196 1.17 0.30 -13.87
C ASP A 196 2.21 0.34 -12.75
N ILE A 197 1.87 1.06 -11.68
CA ILE A 197 2.70 1.21 -10.48
C ILE A 197 1.85 0.88 -9.25
N GLU A 198 2.34 -0.04 -8.45
CA GLU A 198 1.70 -0.44 -7.19
C GLU A 198 2.50 0.09 -6.01
N VAL A 199 1.81 0.64 -5.03
CA VAL A 199 2.37 1.09 -3.76
C VAL A 199 1.80 0.23 -2.64
N VAL A 200 2.67 -0.23 -1.74
CA VAL A 200 2.27 -1.04 -0.58
C VAL A 200 2.94 -0.51 0.68
N SER A 201 2.17 -0.24 1.72
CA SER A 201 2.74 -0.09 3.06
C SER A 201 3.09 -1.47 3.62
N SER A 202 4.33 -1.90 3.46
CA SER A 202 4.81 -3.21 3.95
C SER A 202 4.83 -3.32 5.48
N THR A 203 4.71 -2.20 6.18
CA THR A 203 4.41 -2.11 7.61
C THR A 203 3.21 -2.98 8.03
N LYS A 204 2.26 -3.19 7.13
CA LYS A 204 0.96 -3.82 7.39
C LYS A 204 1.05 -5.35 7.29
N TYR A 205 0.36 -5.96 6.36
CA TYR A 205 0.35 -7.42 6.21
C TYR A 205 1.75 -8.05 6.06
N ILE A 206 2.66 -7.37 5.35
CA ILE A 206 3.97 -7.96 5.04
C ILE A 206 4.83 -8.08 6.30
N SER A 207 4.93 -7.04 7.13
CA SER A 207 5.69 -7.12 8.40
C SER A 207 5.11 -8.14 9.37
N GLY A 208 3.80 -8.38 9.27
CA GLY A 208 3.11 -9.42 10.02
C GLY A 208 2.96 -9.19 11.51
N GLY A 209 3.30 -8.03 12.03
CA GLY A 209 3.21 -7.76 13.47
C GLY A 209 3.53 -6.34 13.86
N GLY A 210 3.56 -5.40 12.90
CA GLY A 210 3.93 -4.02 13.16
C GLY A 210 5.35 -3.89 13.74
N THR A 211 6.26 -4.79 13.33
CA THR A 211 7.62 -4.87 13.87
C THR A 211 8.61 -3.96 13.15
N GLY A 212 8.23 -3.45 11.99
CA GLY A 212 9.03 -2.51 11.19
C GLY A 212 8.15 -1.60 10.36
N LEU A 213 8.63 -0.41 10.08
CA LEU A 213 8.04 0.49 9.10
C LEU A 213 8.66 0.23 7.74
N GLY A 214 7.83 0.02 6.72
CA GLY A 214 8.31 -0.19 5.38
C GLY A 214 7.30 0.21 4.31
N GLY A 215 7.80 0.37 3.10
CA GLY A 215 7.02 0.62 1.91
C GLY A 215 7.64 -0.06 0.71
N LEU A 216 6.81 -0.55 -0.20
CA LEU A 216 7.24 -1.13 -1.45
C LEU A 216 6.67 -0.31 -2.60
N LEU A 217 7.51 0.00 -3.56
CA LEU A 217 7.16 0.60 -4.84
C LEU A 217 7.43 -0.42 -5.93
N ILE A 218 6.37 -0.87 -6.58
CA ILE A 218 6.36 -2.00 -7.52
C ILE A 218 6.07 -1.46 -8.90
N ASP A 219 6.99 -1.67 -9.83
CA ASP A 219 6.90 -1.23 -11.23
C ASP A 219 6.71 -2.45 -12.13
N TYR A 220 5.60 -2.49 -12.85
CA TYR A 220 5.29 -3.57 -13.78
C TYR A 220 5.95 -3.39 -15.17
N GLY A 221 6.53 -2.21 -15.46
CA GLY A 221 7.25 -1.92 -16.69
C GLY A 221 6.40 -1.96 -17.96
N LYS A 222 5.08 -1.83 -17.82
CA LYS A 222 4.12 -2.00 -18.94
C LYS A 222 3.66 -0.67 -19.55
N PHE A 223 3.65 0.42 -18.78
CA PHE A 223 3.21 1.72 -19.26
C PHE A 223 4.20 2.30 -20.28
N ASP A 224 3.69 2.95 -21.31
CA ASP A 224 4.50 3.67 -22.31
C ASP A 224 4.87 5.07 -21.80
N TRP A 225 6.00 5.19 -21.15
CA TRP A 225 6.52 6.44 -20.59
C TRP A 225 6.89 7.50 -21.63
N SER A 226 6.96 7.14 -22.93
CA SER A 226 7.11 8.14 -24.00
C SER A 226 5.89 9.06 -24.12
N ARG A 227 4.72 8.60 -23.65
CA ARG A 227 3.48 9.36 -23.61
C ARG A 227 3.32 10.23 -22.36
N SER A 228 4.16 10.02 -21.35
CA SER A 228 4.11 10.81 -20.11
C SER A 228 4.40 12.29 -20.37
N PRO A 229 3.66 13.24 -19.77
CA PRO A 229 3.98 14.66 -19.84
C PRO A 229 5.26 15.03 -19.06
N SER A 230 5.81 14.12 -18.25
CA SER A 230 7.02 14.35 -17.45
C SER A 230 8.27 14.38 -18.31
N PRO A 231 8.97 15.53 -18.45
CA PRO A 231 10.20 15.62 -19.26
C PRO A 231 11.29 14.67 -18.78
N ALA A 232 11.38 14.45 -17.46
CA ALA A 232 12.38 13.58 -16.89
C ALA A 232 12.14 12.11 -17.25
N LEU A 233 10.90 11.64 -17.29
CA LEU A 233 10.56 10.28 -17.74
C LEU A 233 10.78 10.11 -19.24
N GLN A 234 10.40 11.10 -20.06
CA GLN A 234 10.69 11.07 -21.50
C GLN A 234 12.19 10.97 -21.78
N GLN A 235 13.01 11.73 -21.05
CA GLN A 235 14.48 11.65 -21.17
C GLN A 235 15.01 10.28 -20.74
N ARG A 236 14.47 9.71 -19.65
CA ARG A 236 14.87 8.38 -19.17
C ARG A 236 14.49 7.29 -20.17
N THR A 237 13.28 7.37 -20.74
CA THR A 237 12.81 6.44 -21.78
C THR A 237 13.78 6.38 -22.96
N LYS A 238 14.27 7.54 -23.44
CA LYS A 238 15.26 7.60 -24.51
C LYS A 238 16.59 6.95 -24.13
N ARG A 239 16.97 7.00 -22.86
CA ARG A 239 18.28 6.54 -22.38
C ARG A 239 18.33 5.06 -22.03
N VAL A 240 17.29 4.52 -21.36
CA VAL A 240 17.29 3.16 -20.79
C VAL A 240 16.15 2.28 -21.33
N GLY A 241 15.35 2.79 -22.25
CA GLY A 241 14.16 2.10 -22.75
C GLY A 241 12.94 2.27 -21.86
N ASN A 242 11.78 1.99 -22.43
CA ASN A 242 10.48 2.24 -21.78
C ASN A 242 10.30 1.44 -20.48
N THR A 243 10.59 0.13 -20.52
CA THR A 243 10.38 -0.80 -19.39
C THR A 243 11.13 -0.39 -18.12
N LEU A 244 12.29 0.26 -18.24
CA LEU A 244 13.14 0.63 -17.10
C LEU A 244 13.10 2.12 -16.77
N ALA A 245 12.39 2.95 -17.52
CA ALA A 245 12.44 4.41 -17.38
C ALA A 245 12.00 4.87 -15.98
N PHE A 246 10.87 4.38 -15.48
CA PHE A 246 10.36 4.71 -14.16
C PHE A 246 11.30 4.21 -13.05
N THR A 247 11.64 2.94 -13.06
CA THR A 247 12.57 2.34 -12.10
C THR A 247 13.92 3.04 -12.07
N ALA A 248 14.48 3.38 -13.25
CA ALA A 248 15.74 4.10 -13.33
C ALA A 248 15.64 5.49 -12.68
N ARG A 249 14.53 6.23 -12.91
CA ARG A 249 14.30 7.50 -12.24
C ARG A 249 14.21 7.34 -10.71
N VAL A 250 13.44 6.36 -10.25
CA VAL A 250 13.30 6.10 -8.81
C VAL A 250 14.66 5.73 -8.19
N LYS A 251 15.34 4.71 -8.69
CA LYS A 251 16.56 4.17 -8.05
C LYS A 251 17.77 5.08 -8.21
N THR A 252 18.02 5.63 -9.41
CA THR A 252 19.25 6.37 -9.67
C THR A 252 19.13 7.87 -9.37
N GLU A 253 17.94 8.39 -9.14
CA GLU A 253 17.74 9.81 -8.83
C GLU A 253 17.08 9.99 -7.46
N LEU A 254 15.85 9.50 -7.24
CA LEU A 254 15.12 9.77 -6.00
C LEU A 254 15.76 9.06 -4.80
N VAL A 255 15.99 7.75 -4.89
CA VAL A 255 16.61 6.99 -3.79
C VAL A 255 18.05 7.49 -3.53
N THR A 256 18.81 7.70 -4.59
CA THR A 256 20.21 8.14 -4.46
C THR A 256 20.33 9.53 -3.82
N ASN A 257 19.45 10.46 -4.17
CA ASN A 257 19.53 11.86 -3.74
C ASN A 257 18.76 12.13 -2.44
N LEU A 258 17.61 11.49 -2.24
CA LEU A 258 16.69 11.76 -1.12
C LEU A 258 16.76 10.70 -0.02
N GLY A 259 17.30 9.52 -0.30
CA GLY A 259 17.39 8.43 0.68
C GLY A 259 16.05 7.68 0.86
N ALA A 260 15.54 7.63 2.07
CA ALA A 260 14.31 6.92 2.48
C ALA A 260 14.32 5.41 2.20
N LEU A 261 15.51 4.80 2.17
CA LEU A 261 15.65 3.35 1.95
C LEU A 261 15.28 2.56 3.22
N MET A 262 14.84 1.34 3.01
CA MET A 262 14.59 0.38 4.08
C MET A 262 15.91 -0.05 4.74
N THR A 263 15.92 -0.22 6.06
CA THR A 263 17.10 -0.77 6.75
C THR A 263 17.17 -2.29 6.59
N PRO A 264 18.39 -2.88 6.63
CA PRO A 264 18.52 -4.34 6.48
C PRO A 264 17.78 -5.14 7.56
N GLN A 265 17.70 -4.63 8.79
CA GLN A 265 16.94 -5.29 9.86
C GLN A 265 15.45 -5.33 9.55
N VAL A 266 14.88 -4.22 9.07
CA VAL A 266 13.46 -4.17 8.69
C VAL A 266 13.22 -5.08 7.49
N ALA A 267 14.08 -5.07 6.48
CA ALA A 267 13.98 -5.97 5.33
C ALA A 267 14.01 -7.45 5.74
N TYR A 268 14.86 -7.81 6.70
CA TYR A 268 14.90 -9.16 7.24
C TYR A 268 13.60 -9.53 7.97
N MET A 269 13.09 -8.65 8.86
CA MET A 269 11.83 -8.89 9.56
C MET A 269 10.64 -8.99 8.59
N GLU A 270 10.60 -8.14 7.57
CA GLU A 270 9.56 -8.21 6.54
C GLU A 270 9.67 -9.46 5.67
N THR A 271 10.89 -9.96 5.43
CA THR A 271 11.10 -11.25 4.76
C THR A 271 10.49 -12.40 5.56
N LEU A 272 10.68 -12.42 6.88
CA LEU A 272 10.05 -13.43 7.76
C LEU A 272 8.53 -13.28 7.79
N GLY A 273 8.03 -12.04 7.82
CA GLY A 273 6.59 -11.77 7.73
C GLY A 273 6.00 -12.21 6.40
N LEU A 274 6.73 -12.03 5.31
CA LEU A 274 6.33 -12.44 3.97
C LEU A 274 6.11 -13.97 3.89
N ASP A 275 6.95 -14.78 4.56
CA ASP A 275 6.85 -16.24 4.56
C ASP A 275 5.51 -16.77 5.06
N THR A 276 4.83 -16.03 5.92
CA THR A 276 3.53 -16.41 6.52
C THR A 276 2.37 -15.53 6.05
N LEU A 277 2.60 -14.66 5.06
CA LEU A 277 1.62 -13.65 4.64
C LEU A 277 0.27 -14.28 4.25
N ASP A 278 0.27 -15.31 3.40
CA ASP A 278 -0.97 -15.92 2.92
C ASP A 278 -1.78 -16.57 4.05
N ILE A 279 -1.12 -17.32 4.94
CA ILE A 279 -1.77 -17.99 6.07
C ILE A 279 -2.39 -16.96 7.02
N ARG A 280 -1.67 -15.88 7.33
CA ARG A 280 -2.17 -14.81 8.21
C ARG A 280 -3.31 -14.05 7.56
N PHE A 281 -3.17 -13.68 6.29
CA PHE A 281 -4.20 -12.97 5.56
C PHE A 281 -5.52 -13.75 5.53
N ARG A 282 -5.47 -15.03 5.13
CA ARG A 282 -6.68 -15.88 5.08
C ARG A 282 -7.36 -15.96 6.43
N ARG A 283 -6.60 -16.29 7.48
CA ARG A 283 -7.14 -16.39 8.84
C ARG A 283 -7.77 -15.08 9.32
N GLN A 284 -7.09 -13.96 9.12
CA GLN A 284 -7.60 -12.65 9.51
C GLN A 284 -8.87 -12.28 8.73
N ALA A 285 -8.89 -12.48 7.41
CA ALA A 285 -10.02 -12.14 6.56
C ALA A 285 -11.24 -13.03 6.85
N GLU A 286 -11.06 -14.33 7.07
CA GLU A 286 -12.14 -15.25 7.49
C GLU A 286 -12.75 -14.84 8.82
N THR A 287 -11.92 -14.54 9.82
CA THR A 287 -12.38 -14.05 11.13
C THR A 287 -13.11 -12.72 10.98
N THR A 288 -12.60 -11.81 10.15
CA THR A 288 -13.23 -10.50 9.88
C THR A 288 -14.62 -10.66 9.25
N PHE A 289 -14.74 -11.51 8.23
CA PHE A 289 -16.02 -11.78 7.58
C PHE A 289 -17.04 -12.34 8.57
N TRP A 290 -16.62 -13.32 9.37
CA TRP A 290 -17.49 -13.90 10.39
C TRP A 290 -17.90 -12.86 11.44
N LEU A 291 -16.96 -12.08 12.00
CA LEU A 291 -17.25 -11.02 12.98
C LEU A 291 -18.18 -9.95 12.43
N ALA A 292 -17.96 -9.47 11.21
CA ALA A 292 -18.83 -8.48 10.58
C ALA A 292 -20.28 -8.95 10.53
N ARG A 293 -20.50 -10.22 10.16
CA ARG A 293 -21.85 -10.83 10.18
C ARG A 293 -22.44 -10.94 11.57
N GLN A 294 -21.65 -11.27 12.60
CA GLN A 294 -22.13 -11.30 13.97
C GLN A 294 -22.49 -9.90 14.49
N CYS A 295 -21.67 -8.91 14.15
CA CYS A 295 -21.91 -7.51 14.52
C CYS A 295 -23.20 -6.94 13.91
N GLN A 296 -23.63 -7.40 12.73
CA GLN A 296 -24.93 -7.01 12.14
C GLN A 296 -26.14 -7.46 13.00
N GLN A 297 -25.97 -8.41 13.89
CA GLN A 297 -27.04 -8.91 14.76
C GLN A 297 -27.11 -8.15 16.10
N LEU A 298 -26.20 -7.23 16.37
CA LEU A 298 -26.16 -6.46 17.61
C LEU A 298 -26.96 -5.16 17.45
N PRO A 299 -28.06 -4.96 18.22
CA PRO A 299 -28.97 -3.83 18.05
C PRO A 299 -28.33 -2.46 18.39
N GLU A 300 -27.24 -2.46 19.17
CA GLU A 300 -26.50 -1.27 19.53
C GLU A 300 -25.65 -0.73 18.36
N ILE A 301 -25.30 -1.59 17.40
CA ILE A 301 -24.54 -1.25 16.19
C ILE A 301 -25.52 -0.80 15.11
N LYS A 302 -25.42 0.47 14.69
CA LYS A 302 -26.35 1.07 13.72
C LYS A 302 -26.05 0.63 12.29
N ARG A 303 -24.79 0.40 11.99
CA ARG A 303 -24.32 -0.05 10.68
C ARG A 303 -23.03 -0.84 10.82
N VAL A 304 -22.89 -1.89 10.04
CA VAL A 304 -21.64 -2.60 9.81
C VAL A 304 -21.25 -2.38 8.37
N ASN A 305 -20.03 -1.91 8.11
CA ASN A 305 -19.53 -1.68 6.77
C ASN A 305 -18.32 -2.58 6.52
N TYR A 306 -18.48 -3.55 5.64
CA TYR A 306 -17.44 -4.47 5.17
C TYR A 306 -17.82 -4.94 3.76
N THR A 307 -16.90 -4.82 2.81
CA THR A 307 -17.17 -5.08 1.40
C THR A 307 -17.44 -6.57 1.07
N GLY A 308 -17.12 -7.48 2.00
CA GLY A 308 -17.50 -8.88 1.92
C GLY A 308 -18.97 -9.19 2.26
N LEU A 309 -19.74 -8.25 2.83
CA LEU A 309 -21.15 -8.42 3.16
C LEU A 309 -22.03 -8.19 1.93
N LYS A 310 -23.06 -9.03 1.75
CA LYS A 310 -23.95 -8.95 0.56
C LYS A 310 -24.79 -7.68 0.47
N ASP A 311 -25.05 -7.02 1.58
CA ASP A 311 -25.79 -5.76 1.66
C ASP A 311 -24.87 -4.53 1.47
N ASN A 312 -23.56 -4.72 1.35
CA ASN A 312 -22.65 -3.63 1.04
C ASN A 312 -22.77 -3.22 -0.44
N PRO A 313 -22.87 -1.92 -0.76
CA PRO A 313 -23.04 -1.45 -2.14
C PRO A 313 -21.87 -1.82 -3.06
N PHE A 314 -20.70 -2.11 -2.51
CA PHE A 314 -19.51 -2.51 -3.27
C PHE A 314 -19.26 -4.02 -3.27
N HIS A 315 -20.17 -4.84 -2.73
CA HIS A 315 -19.95 -6.28 -2.56
C HIS A 315 -19.61 -6.99 -3.87
N GLU A 316 -20.43 -6.82 -4.91
CA GLU A 316 -20.23 -7.49 -6.20
C GLU A 316 -18.91 -7.08 -6.87
N LEU A 317 -18.59 -5.79 -6.82
CA LEU A 317 -17.32 -5.28 -7.35
C LEU A 317 -16.12 -5.80 -6.57
N SER A 318 -16.22 -5.80 -5.24
CA SER A 318 -15.19 -6.31 -4.33
C SER A 318 -14.95 -7.81 -4.55
N GLU A 319 -16.02 -8.61 -4.64
CA GLU A 319 -15.90 -10.05 -4.88
C GLU A 319 -15.28 -10.35 -6.25
N ARG A 320 -15.66 -9.61 -7.29
CA ARG A 320 -15.09 -9.74 -8.62
C ARG A 320 -13.59 -9.43 -8.66
N GLN A 321 -13.13 -8.45 -7.90
CA GLN A 321 -11.73 -7.99 -7.91
C GLN A 321 -10.85 -8.73 -6.90
N PHE A 322 -11.34 -9.02 -5.70
CA PHE A 322 -10.55 -9.50 -4.56
C PHE A 322 -11.00 -10.87 -4.05
N GLY A 323 -12.04 -11.46 -4.65
CA GLY A 323 -12.63 -12.71 -4.16
C GLY A 323 -13.48 -12.49 -2.88
N PRO A 324 -13.85 -13.60 -2.21
CA PRO A 324 -14.83 -13.56 -1.11
C PRO A 324 -14.27 -12.94 0.19
N LEU A 325 -12.96 -12.72 0.27
CA LEU A 325 -12.26 -12.24 1.48
C LEU A 325 -11.45 -10.97 1.18
N PRO A 326 -12.09 -9.78 1.10
CA PRO A 326 -11.45 -8.55 0.62
C PRO A 326 -10.55 -7.86 1.65
N GLY A 327 -10.17 -8.52 2.73
CA GLY A 327 -9.26 -7.99 3.74
C GLY A 327 -9.79 -8.11 5.18
N ALA A 328 -8.99 -7.62 6.13
CA ALA A 328 -9.21 -7.80 7.54
C ALA A 328 -9.53 -6.49 8.30
N VAL A 329 -10.29 -5.62 7.66
CA VAL A 329 -10.80 -4.37 8.25
C VAL A 329 -12.29 -4.22 7.96
N PHE A 330 -13.05 -3.87 8.97
CA PHE A 330 -14.43 -3.39 8.83
C PHE A 330 -14.68 -2.21 9.76
N THR A 331 -15.77 -1.49 9.53
CA THR A 331 -16.19 -0.41 10.40
C THR A 331 -17.58 -0.65 10.95
N ILE A 332 -17.83 -0.12 12.14
CA ILE A 332 -19.14 -0.07 12.76
C ILE A 332 -19.51 1.37 13.06
N ASP A 333 -20.77 1.74 12.89
CA ASP A 333 -21.29 3.03 13.31
C ASP A 333 -22.15 2.83 14.59
N LEU A 334 -21.86 3.66 15.58
CA LEU A 334 -22.59 3.69 16.85
C LEU A 334 -23.54 4.89 16.93
N ALA A 335 -24.22 5.08 18.05
CA ALA A 335 -25.26 6.11 18.19
C ALA A 335 -24.70 7.53 18.17
N SER A 336 -23.48 7.73 18.67
CA SER A 336 -22.79 9.03 18.74
C SER A 336 -21.29 8.86 18.83
N LYS A 337 -20.56 9.96 18.74
CA LYS A 337 -19.12 10.03 18.96
C LYS A 337 -18.73 9.53 20.37
N GLU A 338 -19.48 9.94 21.37
CA GLU A 338 -19.27 9.54 22.77
C GLU A 338 -19.49 8.02 22.95
N ALA A 339 -20.49 7.47 22.24
CA ALA A 339 -20.72 6.02 22.22
C ALA A 339 -19.55 5.28 21.56
N ALA A 340 -19.00 5.82 20.45
CA ALA A 340 -17.82 5.27 19.77
C ALA A 340 -16.57 5.29 20.68
N TRP A 341 -16.34 6.36 21.39
CA TRP A 341 -15.24 6.46 22.35
C TRP A 341 -15.43 5.51 23.53
N ALA A 342 -16.63 5.50 24.14
CA ALA A 342 -16.95 4.60 25.25
C ALA A 342 -16.82 3.13 24.87
N PHE A 343 -17.22 2.76 23.65
CA PHE A 343 -17.02 1.41 23.10
C PHE A 343 -15.52 1.06 23.07
N ILE A 344 -14.70 1.90 22.45
CA ILE A 344 -13.24 1.68 22.34
C ILE A 344 -12.60 1.57 23.73
N ASP A 345 -13.04 2.39 24.69
CA ASP A 345 -12.49 2.40 26.05
C ASP A 345 -12.82 1.14 26.85
N ARG A 346 -13.93 0.47 26.54
CA ARG A 346 -14.34 -0.76 27.20
C ARG A 346 -13.73 -2.04 26.62
N LEU A 347 -13.16 -1.99 25.42
CA LEU A 347 -12.49 -3.14 24.81
C LEU A 347 -11.35 -3.64 25.70
N GLN A 348 -11.29 -4.95 25.92
CA GLN A 348 -10.30 -5.63 26.78
C GLN A 348 -9.26 -6.41 25.97
N ILE A 349 -9.67 -7.04 24.87
CA ILE A 349 -8.82 -7.83 23.98
C ILE A 349 -8.35 -6.96 22.81
N ILE A 350 -9.28 -6.33 22.10
CA ILE A 350 -8.99 -5.45 20.97
C ILE A 350 -8.27 -4.20 21.48
N ARG A 351 -7.10 -3.89 20.91
CA ARG A 351 -6.22 -2.82 21.40
C ARG A 351 -6.52 -1.46 20.77
N ARG A 352 -6.41 -0.41 21.53
CA ARG A 352 -6.45 0.99 21.07
C ARG A 352 -5.13 1.37 20.42
N ALA A 353 -5.01 1.17 19.12
CA ALA A 353 -3.78 1.47 18.38
C ALA A 353 -4.06 1.75 16.89
N THR A 354 -3.25 2.58 16.28
CA THR A 354 -3.48 3.12 14.94
C THR A 354 -3.01 2.24 13.79
N ASN A 355 -2.44 1.06 14.03
CA ASN A 355 -2.00 0.19 12.94
C ASN A 355 -3.18 -0.53 12.25
N LEU A 356 -2.88 -1.28 11.18
CA LEU A 356 -3.81 -2.15 10.43
C LEU A 356 -3.13 -3.50 10.19
N PHE A 357 -3.92 -4.57 10.11
CA PHE A 357 -3.45 -5.89 9.69
C PHE A 357 -2.29 -6.41 10.54
N ASP A 358 -2.22 -5.94 11.78
CA ASP A 358 -1.34 -6.50 12.79
C ASP A 358 -1.84 -7.90 13.18
N ARG A 359 -0.99 -8.71 13.78
CA ARG A 359 -1.40 -9.99 14.39
C ARG A 359 -2.35 -9.82 15.57
N LYS A 360 -2.46 -8.62 16.12
CA LYS A 360 -3.40 -8.23 17.18
C LYS A 360 -4.54 -7.42 16.60
N SER A 361 -5.73 -7.63 17.11
CA SER A 361 -6.91 -6.83 16.76
C SER A 361 -6.81 -5.43 17.34
N LEU A 362 -7.14 -4.43 16.51
CA LEU A 362 -6.98 -3.01 16.82
C LEU A 362 -8.26 -2.23 16.54
N ALA A 363 -8.53 -1.23 17.36
CA ALA A 363 -9.64 -0.31 17.21
C ALA A 363 -9.17 1.15 17.24
N ILE A 364 -9.76 1.97 16.38
CA ILE A 364 -9.61 3.44 16.43
C ILE A 364 -10.93 4.13 16.10
N HIS A 365 -11.05 5.38 16.52
CA HIS A 365 -12.07 6.31 16.05
C HIS A 365 -11.45 7.20 14.95
N PRO A 366 -11.72 6.96 13.65
CA PRO A 366 -11.02 7.61 12.56
C PRO A 366 -11.08 9.13 12.61
N ALA A 367 -12.26 9.71 12.86
CA ALA A 367 -12.48 11.16 12.86
C ALA A 367 -11.64 11.90 13.91
N SER A 368 -11.33 11.28 15.07
CA SER A 368 -10.49 11.91 16.10
C SER A 368 -9.04 11.43 16.11
N THR A 369 -8.64 10.58 15.17
CA THR A 369 -7.27 10.05 15.09
C THR A 369 -6.64 10.35 13.74
N ILE A 370 -6.79 9.47 12.74
CA ILE A 370 -6.16 9.62 11.42
C ILE A 370 -6.69 10.82 10.62
N PHE A 371 -7.85 11.36 11.00
CA PHE A 371 -8.44 12.58 10.45
C PHE A 371 -8.60 13.69 11.52
N GLY A 372 -7.96 13.55 12.68
CA GLY A 372 -8.13 14.46 13.81
C GLY A 372 -7.65 15.91 13.58
N LEU A 373 -6.91 16.16 12.51
CA LEU A 373 -6.49 17.50 12.06
C LEU A 373 -7.38 18.08 10.97
N PHE A 374 -8.39 17.34 10.49
CA PHE A 374 -9.34 17.78 9.50
C PHE A 374 -10.55 18.44 10.18
N THR A 375 -11.14 19.43 9.54
CA THR A 375 -12.39 20.03 10.05
C THR A 375 -13.57 19.06 9.91
N PRO A 376 -14.67 19.24 10.65
CA PRO A 376 -15.88 18.44 10.48
C PRO A 376 -16.40 18.43 9.03
N GLU A 377 -16.33 19.56 8.34
CA GLU A 377 -16.75 19.70 6.94
C GLU A 377 -15.83 18.89 6.00
N GLN A 378 -14.51 18.88 6.25
CA GLN A 378 -13.56 18.07 5.51
C GLN A 378 -13.80 16.57 5.75
N CYS A 379 -14.03 16.17 7.00
CA CYS A 379 -14.39 14.78 7.34
C CYS A 379 -15.69 14.36 6.64
N ALA A 380 -16.71 15.21 6.64
CA ALA A 380 -17.99 14.95 5.94
C ALA A 380 -17.79 14.80 4.43
N ALA A 381 -17.00 15.69 3.80
CA ALA A 381 -16.68 15.63 2.37
C ALA A 381 -15.91 14.34 1.99
N MET A 382 -15.15 13.77 2.93
CA MET A 382 -14.42 12.50 2.78
C MET A 382 -15.23 11.29 3.27
N SER A 383 -16.48 11.45 3.64
CA SER A 383 -17.35 10.37 4.16
C SER A 383 -16.76 9.66 5.40
N VAL A 384 -16.25 10.46 6.35
CA VAL A 384 -15.70 10.00 7.63
C VAL A 384 -16.59 10.53 8.78
N PRO A 385 -17.70 9.85 9.12
CA PRO A 385 -18.56 10.27 10.21
C PRO A 385 -17.90 10.08 11.58
N ASP A 386 -18.31 10.89 12.55
CA ASP A 386 -17.79 10.86 13.92
C ASP A 386 -18.42 9.75 14.81
N THR A 387 -19.34 8.98 14.23
CA THR A 387 -19.94 7.79 14.88
C THR A 387 -19.19 6.50 14.59
N THR A 388 -18.21 6.56 13.65
CA THR A 388 -17.54 5.37 13.11
C THR A 388 -16.38 4.90 13.99
N VAL A 389 -16.36 3.61 14.27
CA VAL A 389 -15.18 2.88 14.79
C VAL A 389 -14.65 1.95 13.70
N ARG A 390 -13.35 2.00 13.45
CA ARG A 390 -12.65 1.07 12.57
C ARG A 390 -12.02 -0.05 13.39
N LEU A 391 -12.32 -1.29 13.00
CA LEU A 391 -11.78 -2.51 13.58
C LEU A 391 -10.85 -3.17 12.55
N SER A 392 -9.60 -3.40 12.93
CA SER A 392 -8.63 -4.19 12.16
C SER A 392 -8.40 -5.49 12.91
N ILE A 393 -8.74 -6.62 12.30
CA ILE A 393 -8.80 -7.92 12.97
C ILE A 393 -7.47 -8.65 12.86
N GLY A 394 -7.02 -9.18 14.00
CA GLY A 394 -5.79 -9.93 14.17
C GLY A 394 -5.99 -11.45 14.01
N LEU A 395 -5.21 -12.21 14.79
CA LEU A 395 -5.17 -13.67 14.73
C LEU A 395 -5.85 -14.33 15.95
N GLU A 396 -6.45 -13.54 16.81
CA GLU A 396 -7.19 -14.02 17.97
C GLU A 396 -8.38 -14.89 17.57
N ALA A 397 -8.91 -15.70 18.48
CA ALA A 397 -10.14 -16.46 18.25
C ALA A 397 -11.32 -15.50 18.00
N GLY A 398 -12.12 -15.77 16.98
CA GLY A 398 -13.24 -14.90 16.60
C GLY A 398 -14.28 -14.78 17.71
N GLU A 399 -14.53 -15.88 18.41
CA GLU A 399 -15.48 -15.96 19.53
C GLU A 399 -15.08 -15.02 20.69
N ASP A 400 -13.78 -14.99 21.03
CA ASP A 400 -13.28 -14.11 22.09
C ASP A 400 -13.39 -12.63 21.68
N LEU A 401 -13.10 -12.33 20.41
CA LEU A 401 -13.28 -10.98 19.86
C LEU A 401 -14.76 -10.56 19.85
N LEU A 402 -15.69 -11.48 19.53
CA LEU A 402 -17.11 -11.20 19.55
C LEU A 402 -17.60 -10.90 20.97
N GLU A 403 -17.15 -11.66 21.95
CA GLU A 403 -17.53 -11.40 23.35
C GLU A 403 -16.95 -10.06 23.85
N ASP A 404 -15.74 -9.70 23.43
CA ASP A 404 -15.15 -8.38 23.72
C ASP A 404 -15.98 -7.25 23.09
N ILE A 405 -16.43 -7.40 21.85
CA ILE A 405 -17.32 -6.44 21.18
C ILE A 405 -18.68 -6.37 21.92
N LYS A 406 -19.32 -7.50 22.23
CA LYS A 406 -20.63 -7.55 22.90
C LYS A 406 -20.63 -6.87 24.27
N GLN A 407 -19.59 -7.08 25.08
CA GLN A 407 -19.49 -6.44 26.37
C GLN A 407 -19.24 -4.93 26.26
N ALA A 408 -18.51 -4.50 25.18
CA ALA A 408 -18.16 -3.11 24.96
C ALA A 408 -19.31 -2.26 24.40
N VAL A 409 -20.25 -2.83 23.60
CA VAL A 409 -21.39 -2.09 23.03
C VAL A 409 -22.57 -1.91 24.01
N LYS A 410 -22.64 -2.72 25.08
CA LYS A 410 -23.73 -2.64 26.03
C LYS A 410 -23.60 -1.38 26.88
N TYR A 411 -24.17 -0.23 26.36
CA TYR A 411 -24.56 0.97 27.19
C TYR A 411 -25.17 2.07 26.33
#